data_e55689b762e2ade59be0ab26e7027fe2
#
_entry.id   e55689b762e2ade59be0ab26e7027fe2
#
_cell.length_a   1.000
_cell.length_b   1.000
_cell.length_c   1.000
_cell.angle_alpha   90.00
_cell.angle_beta   90.00
_cell.angle_gamma   90.00
#
_symmetry.space_group_name_H-M   'P 1'
#
loop_
_entity.id
_entity.type
_entity.pdbx_description
1 polymer ?
#
loop_
_entity_poly.entity_id
_entity_poly.type
_entity_poly.pdbx_seq_one_letter_code
_entity_poly.pdbx_strand_id
1 'polypeptide(L)'
;SNLYQERYLAELDAFCKEQKRVQREKQKEFKASHPELFGRYPKFSKALAKVLDPSDEIKPATTEEQIGNQESVMDFTLPAQVREFFLLTAGINVFTGVIVELSGTFNLTIHGERYCVLGEFWKEADGDQLLLRPGEETIWYYAHEQDKVKRLCNDMTELLEKKLARYLNEH
;
A
#
# COMPACT_ATOMS: atom_id res chain seq x y z
N SER A 1 42.55 -3.45 16.82
CA SER A 1 43.00 -2.39 17.72
C SER A 1 41.84 -1.43 18.01
N ASN A 2 41.97 -0.66 19.07
CA ASN A 2 40.94 0.32 19.45
C ASN A 2 40.76 1.39 18.36
N LEU A 3 41.85 1.80 17.72
CA LEU A 3 41.81 2.79 16.61
C LEU A 3 41.01 2.28 15.41
N TYR A 4 41.16 1.01 15.07
CA TYR A 4 40.44 0.40 13.97
C TYR A 4 38.93 0.32 14.30
N GLN A 5 38.57 -0.08 15.53
CA GLN A 5 37.22 -0.15 15.98
C GLN A 5 36.55 1.22 16.05
N GLU A 6 37.28 2.23 16.57
CA GLU A 6 36.78 3.60 16.64
C GLU A 6 36.49 4.15 15.24
N ARG A 7 37.42 3.89 14.29
CA ARG A 7 37.23 4.31 12.88
C ARG A 7 36.03 3.64 12.23
N TYR A 8 35.88 2.34 12.45
CA TYR A 8 34.76 1.56 11.95
C TYR A 8 33.42 2.10 12.49
N LEU A 9 33.34 2.36 13.80
CA LEU A 9 32.14 2.91 14.44
C LEU A 9 31.80 4.31 13.92
N ALA A 10 32.83 5.15 13.70
CA ALA A 10 32.63 6.49 13.14
C ALA A 10 32.10 6.43 11.71
N GLU A 11 32.62 5.53 10.87
CA GLU A 11 32.15 5.33 9.49
C GLU A 11 30.73 4.80 9.47
N LEU A 12 30.38 3.87 10.38
CA LEU A 12 29.02 3.34 10.51
C LEU A 12 28.03 4.43 10.95
N ASP A 13 28.41 5.27 11.92
CA ASP A 13 27.60 6.39 12.37
C ASP A 13 27.33 7.39 11.24
N ALA A 14 28.37 7.74 10.48
CA ALA A 14 28.25 8.62 9.32
C ALA A 14 27.31 8.03 8.26
N PHE A 15 27.42 6.73 7.98
CA PHE A 15 26.53 6.03 7.07
C PHE A 15 25.06 6.08 7.55
N CYS A 16 24.81 5.82 8.83
CA CYS A 16 23.46 5.87 9.40
C CYS A 16 22.85 7.28 9.32
N LYS A 17 23.66 8.32 9.58
CA LYS A 17 23.22 9.72 9.47
C LYS A 17 22.85 10.07 8.03
N GLU A 18 23.64 9.61 7.06
CA GLU A 18 23.38 9.84 5.64
C GLU A 18 22.09 9.13 5.20
N GLN A 19 21.86 7.89 5.64
CA GLN A 19 20.63 7.15 5.35
C GLN A 19 19.39 7.89 5.89
N LYS A 20 19.45 8.40 7.10
CA LYS A 20 18.36 9.18 7.70
C LYS A 20 18.11 10.47 6.94
N ARG A 21 19.18 11.15 6.50
CA ARG A 21 19.08 12.36 5.69
C ARG A 21 18.38 12.08 4.36
N VAL A 22 18.79 11.03 3.66
CA VAL A 22 18.18 10.62 2.39
C VAL A 22 16.70 10.28 2.57
N GLN A 23 16.34 9.56 3.63
CA GLN A 23 14.94 9.22 3.92
C GLN A 23 14.10 10.47 4.19
N ARG A 24 14.63 11.43 4.94
CA ARG A 24 13.92 12.70 5.19
C ARG A 24 13.70 13.50 3.90
N GLU A 25 14.70 13.54 3.02
CA GLU A 25 14.56 14.21 1.72
C GLU A 25 13.49 13.53 0.85
N LYS A 26 13.49 12.20 0.80
CA LYS A 26 12.47 11.44 0.08
C LYS A 26 11.06 11.72 0.61
N GLN A 27 10.89 11.76 1.93
CA GLN A 27 9.60 12.08 2.54
C GLN A 27 9.15 13.50 2.21
N LYS A 28 10.08 14.45 2.24
CA LYS A 28 9.81 15.85 1.90
C LYS A 28 9.39 16.01 0.43
N GLU A 29 10.08 15.35 -0.48
CA GLU A 29 9.75 15.33 -1.91
C GLU A 29 8.39 14.69 -2.16
N PHE A 30 8.10 13.58 -1.49
CA PHE A 30 6.83 12.90 -1.58
C PHE A 30 5.68 13.78 -1.11
N LYS A 31 5.84 14.45 0.03
CA LYS A 31 4.85 15.37 0.57
C LYS A 31 4.58 16.54 -0.37
N ALA A 32 5.63 17.06 -1.03
CA ALA A 32 5.49 18.12 -2.01
C ALA A 32 4.76 17.67 -3.28
N SER A 33 5.02 16.44 -3.73
CA SER A 33 4.43 15.87 -4.95
C SER A 33 3.02 15.32 -4.75
N HIS A 34 2.73 14.81 -3.54
CA HIS A 34 1.46 14.15 -3.21
C HIS A 34 0.89 14.69 -1.88
N PRO A 35 0.59 15.99 -1.79
CA PRO A 35 0.20 16.60 -0.51
C PRO A 35 -1.10 16.05 0.05
N GLU A 36 -2.08 15.75 -0.79
CA GLU A 36 -3.38 15.23 -0.36
C GLU A 36 -3.28 13.80 0.17
N LEU A 37 -2.53 12.95 -0.54
CA LEU A 37 -2.26 11.58 -0.09
C LEU A 37 -1.51 11.59 1.24
N PHE A 38 -0.49 12.42 1.34
CA PHE A 38 0.30 12.56 2.57
C PHE A 38 -0.55 13.10 3.74
N GLY A 39 -1.42 14.07 3.47
CA GLY A 39 -2.31 14.64 4.49
C GLY A 39 -3.33 13.63 5.00
N ARG A 40 -3.90 12.82 4.12
CA ARG A 40 -4.94 11.85 4.49
C ARG A 40 -4.38 10.57 5.11
N TYR A 41 -3.22 10.09 4.61
CA TYR A 41 -2.58 8.85 5.05
C TYR A 41 -1.10 9.10 5.40
N PRO A 42 -0.82 9.84 6.49
CA PRO A 42 0.55 10.27 6.78
C PRO A 42 1.51 9.13 7.10
N LYS A 43 1.09 8.14 7.86
CA LYS A 43 1.96 7.00 8.22
C LYS A 43 2.29 6.13 7.01
N PHE A 44 1.28 5.83 6.22
CA PHE A 44 1.45 5.10 4.96
C PHE A 44 2.36 5.86 4.00
N SER A 45 2.11 7.16 3.83
CA SER A 45 2.87 8.00 2.91
C SER A 45 4.34 8.13 3.31
N LYS A 46 4.63 8.28 4.61
CA LYS A 46 6.01 8.30 5.13
C LYS A 46 6.73 6.97 4.85
N ALA A 47 6.05 5.85 5.11
CA ALA A 47 6.61 4.52 4.88
C ALA A 47 6.85 4.28 3.39
N LEU A 48 5.88 4.64 2.55
CA LEU A 48 5.97 4.50 1.10
C LEU A 48 7.13 5.33 0.53
N ALA A 49 7.25 6.58 0.95
CA ALA A 49 8.29 7.49 0.47
C ALA A 49 9.70 6.93 0.67
N LYS A 50 9.94 6.20 1.75
CA LYS A 50 11.26 5.61 2.05
C LYS A 50 11.66 4.51 1.07
N VAL A 51 10.71 3.76 0.55
CA VAL A 51 10.95 2.54 -0.25
C VAL A 51 10.72 2.73 -1.73
N LEU A 52 10.13 3.84 -2.15
CA LEU A 52 9.89 4.12 -3.56
C LEU A 52 11.20 4.21 -4.34
N ASP A 53 11.24 3.52 -5.47
CA ASP A 53 12.30 3.63 -6.45
C ASP A 53 11.70 3.95 -7.84
N PRO A 54 12.54 4.20 -8.87
CA PRO A 54 12.04 4.60 -10.20
C PRO A 54 11.12 3.59 -10.89
N SER A 55 11.14 2.31 -10.49
CA SER A 55 10.28 1.29 -11.05
C SER A 55 8.89 1.25 -10.41
N ASP A 56 8.73 1.89 -9.26
CA ASP A 56 7.45 1.96 -8.57
C ASP A 56 6.56 3.05 -9.16
N GLU A 57 5.26 2.90 -8.99
CA GLU A 57 4.30 3.81 -9.59
C GLU A 57 3.25 4.28 -8.59
N ILE A 58 3.00 5.60 -8.60
CA ILE A 58 1.86 6.22 -7.94
C ILE A 58 1.08 6.92 -9.03
N LYS A 59 -0.12 6.42 -9.33
CA LYS A 59 -0.97 6.95 -10.38
C LYS A 59 -1.67 8.23 -9.93
N PRO A 60 -2.05 9.12 -10.88
CA PRO A 60 -2.84 10.31 -10.54
C PRO A 60 -4.22 9.94 -10.00
N ALA A 61 -4.91 10.92 -9.40
CA ALA A 61 -6.26 10.76 -8.87
C ALA A 61 -7.25 10.31 -9.95
N THR A 62 -8.25 9.53 -9.53
CA THR A 62 -9.40 9.24 -10.39
C THR A 62 -10.54 10.19 -10.12
N THR A 63 -11.56 10.13 -10.95
CA THR A 63 -12.81 10.86 -10.77
C THR A 63 -13.92 9.93 -10.28
N GLU A 64 -14.99 10.50 -9.73
CA GLU A 64 -16.21 9.76 -9.36
C GLU A 64 -16.76 8.98 -10.57
N GLU A 65 -16.70 9.56 -11.76
CA GLU A 65 -17.14 8.89 -12.98
C GLU A 65 -16.31 7.65 -13.30
N GLN A 66 -14.99 7.73 -13.18
CA GLN A 66 -14.10 6.59 -13.40
C GLN A 66 -14.33 5.47 -12.39
N ILE A 67 -14.53 5.82 -11.12
CA ILE A 67 -14.87 4.85 -10.07
C ILE A 67 -16.22 4.19 -10.39
N GLY A 68 -17.23 4.98 -10.71
CA GLY A 68 -18.55 4.47 -11.07
C GLY A 68 -18.53 3.54 -12.28
N ASN A 69 -17.73 3.87 -13.29
CA ASN A 69 -17.55 3.01 -14.47
C ASN A 69 -16.94 1.67 -14.10
N GLN A 70 -15.92 1.66 -13.26
CA GLN A 70 -15.29 0.42 -12.81
C GLN A 70 -16.26 -0.41 -11.94
N GLU A 71 -17.02 0.23 -11.07
CA GLU A 71 -18.07 -0.43 -10.27
C GLU A 71 -19.11 -1.10 -11.17
N SER A 72 -19.51 -0.42 -12.24
CA SER A 72 -20.48 -0.96 -13.21
C SER A 72 -19.91 -2.17 -13.95
N VAL A 73 -18.66 -2.11 -14.37
CA VAL A 73 -17.98 -3.23 -15.04
C VAL A 73 -17.90 -4.45 -14.14
N MET A 74 -17.61 -4.24 -12.85
CA MET A 74 -17.49 -5.32 -11.87
C MET A 74 -18.84 -5.78 -11.30
N ASP A 75 -19.89 -4.97 -11.44
CA ASP A 75 -21.13 -5.13 -10.69
C ASP A 75 -20.84 -5.26 -9.18
N PHE A 76 -20.07 -4.30 -8.66
CA PHE A 76 -19.64 -4.26 -7.27
C PHE A 76 -19.50 -2.82 -6.81
N THR A 77 -20.12 -2.47 -5.69
CA THR A 77 -20.02 -1.14 -5.10
C THR A 77 -18.84 -1.10 -4.12
N LEU A 78 -17.85 -0.25 -4.41
CA LEU A 78 -16.70 -0.10 -3.52
C LEU A 78 -17.10 0.57 -2.22
N PRO A 79 -16.55 0.14 -1.07
CA PRO A 79 -16.79 0.79 0.22
C PRO A 79 -16.34 2.25 0.21
N ALA A 80 -16.95 3.08 1.04
CA ALA A 80 -16.71 4.53 1.07
C ALA A 80 -15.23 4.90 1.23
N GLN A 81 -14.51 4.24 2.14
CA GLN A 81 -13.10 4.56 2.36
C GLN A 81 -12.19 4.12 1.21
N VAL A 82 -12.54 3.05 0.51
CA VAL A 82 -11.84 2.62 -0.71
C VAL A 82 -12.04 3.65 -1.83
N ARG A 83 -13.27 4.16 -1.97
CA ARG A 83 -13.56 5.24 -2.92
C ARG A 83 -12.74 6.49 -2.61
N GLU A 84 -12.67 6.89 -1.34
CA GLU A 84 -11.85 8.05 -0.90
C GLU A 84 -10.39 7.88 -1.32
N PHE A 85 -9.82 6.69 -1.15
CA PHE A 85 -8.44 6.40 -1.56
C PHE A 85 -8.26 6.60 -3.07
N PHE A 86 -9.13 6.02 -3.88
CA PHE A 86 -9.04 6.15 -5.34
C PHE A 86 -9.28 7.58 -5.84
N LEU A 87 -10.02 8.40 -5.10
CA LEU A 87 -10.16 9.83 -5.41
C LEU A 87 -8.86 10.61 -5.18
N LEU A 88 -7.91 10.05 -4.45
CA LEU A 88 -6.58 10.63 -4.26
C LEU A 88 -5.54 10.05 -5.20
N THR A 89 -5.67 8.79 -5.58
CA THR A 89 -4.78 8.12 -6.52
C THR A 89 -5.49 6.95 -7.19
N ALA A 90 -5.33 6.81 -8.50
CA ALA A 90 -5.85 5.65 -9.24
C ALA A 90 -5.18 4.35 -8.80
N GLY A 91 -4.07 4.43 -8.10
CA GLY A 91 -3.41 3.27 -7.54
C GLY A 91 -1.93 3.44 -7.28
N ILE A 92 -1.42 2.46 -6.57
CA ILE A 92 0.00 2.32 -6.27
C ILE A 92 0.46 0.95 -6.73
N ASN A 93 1.69 0.89 -7.21
CA ASN A 93 2.33 -0.35 -7.61
C ASN A 93 3.76 -0.32 -7.07
N VAL A 94 4.00 -1.02 -5.98
CA VAL A 94 5.29 -1.07 -5.29
C VAL A 94 5.86 -2.47 -5.45
N PHE A 95 7.02 -2.56 -6.06
CA PHE A 95 7.69 -3.81 -6.42
C PHE A 95 7.87 -4.77 -5.24
N THR A 96 7.97 -4.25 -4.03
CA THR A 96 8.11 -5.08 -2.82
C THR A 96 6.86 -5.86 -2.43
N GLY A 97 5.74 -5.64 -3.14
CA GLY A 97 4.56 -6.45 -2.97
C GLY A 97 3.33 -5.74 -2.43
N VAL A 98 3.12 -4.49 -2.84
CA VAL A 98 1.88 -3.73 -2.58
C VAL A 98 1.37 -3.18 -3.90
N ILE A 99 0.27 -3.73 -4.40
CA ILE A 99 -0.34 -3.34 -5.68
C ILE A 99 -1.82 -3.11 -5.42
N VAL A 100 -2.26 -1.86 -5.47
CA VAL A 100 -3.66 -1.47 -5.29
C VAL A 100 -4.00 -0.46 -6.38
N GLU A 101 -4.69 -0.92 -7.41
CA GLU A 101 -5.03 -0.11 -8.59
C GLU A 101 -6.51 -0.27 -8.94
N LEU A 102 -7.22 0.82 -9.19
CA LEU A 102 -8.63 0.79 -9.55
C LEU A 102 -8.87 -0.09 -10.79
N SER A 103 -8.06 0.10 -11.82
CA SER A 103 -8.17 -0.68 -13.06
C SER A 103 -7.85 -2.16 -12.90
N GLY A 104 -7.18 -2.53 -11.81
CA GLY A 104 -6.83 -3.92 -11.49
C GLY A 104 -7.85 -4.63 -10.62
N THR A 105 -8.93 -3.96 -10.22
CA THR A 105 -9.99 -4.59 -9.42
C THR A 105 -10.86 -5.51 -10.26
N PHE A 106 -11.24 -6.65 -9.72
CA PHE A 106 -12.08 -7.61 -10.42
C PHE A 106 -12.81 -8.53 -9.42
N ASN A 107 -13.86 -9.22 -9.91
CA ASN A 107 -14.58 -10.19 -9.11
C ASN A 107 -13.88 -11.54 -9.07
N LEU A 108 -13.94 -12.19 -7.91
CA LEU A 108 -13.40 -13.52 -7.70
C LEU A 108 -14.31 -14.28 -6.75
N THR A 109 -14.59 -15.54 -7.06
CA THR A 109 -15.35 -16.44 -6.17
C THR A 109 -14.37 -17.40 -5.52
N ILE A 110 -14.36 -17.43 -4.19
CA ILE A 110 -13.51 -18.33 -3.40
C ILE A 110 -14.42 -19.07 -2.42
N HIS A 111 -14.37 -20.40 -2.44
CA HIS A 111 -15.18 -21.25 -1.58
C HIS A 111 -16.69 -20.90 -1.64
N GLY A 112 -17.18 -20.60 -2.85
CA GLY A 112 -18.57 -20.27 -3.10
C GLY A 112 -18.99 -18.85 -2.69
N GLU A 113 -18.09 -18.03 -2.18
CA GLU A 113 -18.34 -16.65 -1.76
C GLU A 113 -17.76 -15.66 -2.75
N ARG A 114 -18.52 -14.60 -3.06
CA ARG A 114 -18.10 -13.55 -4.00
C ARG A 114 -17.27 -12.49 -3.29
N TYR A 115 -16.15 -12.14 -3.92
CA TYR A 115 -15.27 -11.07 -3.49
C TYR A 115 -14.95 -10.13 -4.63
N CYS A 116 -14.63 -8.88 -4.29
CA CYS A 116 -13.88 -8.00 -5.17
C CYS A 116 -12.41 -8.05 -4.77
N VAL A 117 -11.53 -8.35 -5.70
CA VAL A 117 -10.08 -8.26 -5.48
C VAL A 117 -9.71 -6.79 -5.54
N LEU A 118 -9.27 -6.23 -4.40
CA LEU A 118 -8.81 -4.84 -4.29
C LEU A 118 -7.39 -4.68 -4.84
N GLY A 119 -6.57 -5.69 -4.66
CA GLY A 119 -5.18 -5.66 -5.08
C GLY A 119 -4.39 -6.81 -4.49
N GLU A 120 -3.09 -6.62 -4.41
CA GLU A 120 -2.17 -7.61 -3.84
C GLU A 120 -1.40 -7.03 -2.66
N PHE A 121 -1.17 -7.88 -1.69
CA PHE A 121 -0.34 -7.58 -0.53
C PHE A 121 0.46 -8.83 -0.16
N TRP A 122 1.76 -8.81 -0.40
CA TRP A 122 2.63 -9.99 -0.27
C TRP A 122 3.17 -10.16 1.15
N LYS A 123 2.28 -10.04 2.13
CA LYS A 123 2.65 -10.15 3.55
C LYS A 123 3.15 -11.55 3.89
N GLU A 124 2.47 -12.59 3.39
CA GLU A 124 2.81 -13.99 3.65
C GLU A 124 3.46 -14.66 2.43
N ALA A 125 2.93 -14.42 1.24
CA ALA A 125 3.46 -14.98 0.00
C ALA A 125 3.21 -14.05 -1.18
N ASP A 126 4.09 -14.10 -2.17
CA ASP A 126 3.95 -13.34 -3.41
C ASP A 126 2.65 -13.72 -4.12
N GLY A 127 1.90 -12.72 -4.54
CA GLY A 127 0.63 -12.92 -5.22
C GLY A 127 -0.58 -13.05 -4.31
N ASP A 128 -0.42 -13.00 -2.98
CA ASP A 128 -1.55 -12.97 -2.06
C ASP A 128 -2.39 -11.71 -2.28
N GLN A 129 -3.70 -11.84 -2.10
CA GLN A 129 -4.66 -10.83 -2.53
C GLN A 129 -5.41 -10.18 -1.37
N LEU A 130 -5.72 -8.88 -1.57
CA LEU A 130 -6.63 -8.14 -0.72
C LEU A 130 -8.04 -8.26 -1.28
N LEU A 131 -9.00 -8.58 -0.43
CA LEU A 131 -10.38 -8.87 -0.82
C LEU A 131 -11.37 -7.99 -0.10
N LEU A 132 -12.45 -7.65 -0.81
CA LEU A 132 -13.61 -6.96 -0.26
C LEU A 132 -14.84 -7.85 -0.43
N ARG A 133 -15.73 -7.83 0.57
CA ARG A 133 -17.06 -8.45 0.49
C ARG A 133 -18.11 -7.40 0.18
N PRO A 134 -19.22 -7.75 -0.51
CA PRO A 134 -20.29 -6.79 -0.78
C PRO A 134 -20.83 -6.15 0.51
N GLY A 135 -20.94 -4.82 0.51
CA GLY A 135 -21.53 -4.07 1.63
C GLY A 135 -20.67 -3.94 2.89
N GLU A 136 -19.40 -4.34 2.86
CA GLU A 136 -18.49 -4.28 4.02
C GLU A 136 -17.30 -3.35 3.76
N GLU A 137 -16.89 -2.63 4.79
CA GLU A 137 -15.62 -1.87 4.78
C GLU A 137 -14.42 -2.76 5.14
N THR A 138 -14.65 -3.92 5.73
CA THR A 138 -13.62 -4.87 6.17
C THR A 138 -12.76 -5.34 5.00
N ILE A 139 -11.46 -5.38 5.22
CA ILE A 139 -10.50 -5.90 4.24
C ILE A 139 -10.13 -7.32 4.65
N TRP A 140 -10.23 -8.24 3.69
CA TRP A 140 -9.89 -9.64 3.84
C TRP A 140 -8.59 -9.95 3.09
N TYR A 141 -7.91 -11.00 3.49
CA TYR A 141 -6.63 -11.44 2.94
C TYR A 141 -6.75 -12.87 2.41
N TYR A 142 -6.41 -13.09 1.15
CA TYR A 142 -6.36 -14.43 0.59
C TYR A 142 -4.93 -14.94 0.56
N ALA A 143 -4.63 -15.87 1.48
CA ALA A 143 -3.38 -16.62 1.50
C ALA A 143 -3.49 -17.78 0.54
N HIS A 144 -3.12 -17.57 -0.73
CA HIS A 144 -3.42 -18.50 -1.81
C HIS A 144 -2.71 -19.86 -1.66
N GLU A 145 -1.51 -19.87 -1.10
CA GLU A 145 -0.78 -21.14 -0.86
C GLU A 145 -1.48 -22.04 0.17
N GLN A 146 -2.17 -21.45 1.13
CA GLN A 146 -2.96 -22.15 2.15
C GLN A 146 -4.42 -22.32 1.73
N ASP A 147 -4.84 -21.66 0.67
CA ASP A 147 -6.23 -21.59 0.22
C ASP A 147 -7.18 -21.10 1.33
N LYS A 148 -6.75 -20.08 2.07
CA LYS A 148 -7.51 -19.51 3.20
C LYS A 148 -7.78 -18.05 3.03
N VAL A 149 -9.02 -17.66 3.32
CA VAL A 149 -9.44 -16.26 3.45
C VAL A 149 -9.42 -15.89 4.93
N LYS A 150 -8.67 -14.85 5.27
CA LYS A 150 -8.48 -14.37 6.64
C LYS A 150 -8.95 -12.92 6.73
N ARG A 151 -9.58 -12.56 7.85
CA ARG A 151 -9.85 -11.16 8.12
C ARG A 151 -8.53 -10.43 8.37
N LEU A 152 -8.29 -9.31 7.70
CA LEU A 152 -7.05 -8.56 7.84
C LEU A 152 -7.22 -7.33 8.73
N CYS A 153 -8.20 -6.49 8.45
CA CYS A 153 -8.43 -5.24 9.18
C CYS A 153 -9.85 -4.70 8.96
N ASN A 154 -10.20 -3.67 9.73
CA ASN A 154 -11.57 -3.15 9.76
C ASN A 154 -11.96 -2.36 8.51
N ASP A 155 -11.01 -1.66 7.88
CA ASP A 155 -11.29 -0.73 6.79
C ASP A 155 -10.02 -0.33 6.04
N MET A 156 -10.20 0.48 5.00
CA MET A 156 -9.09 0.95 4.15
C MET A 156 -8.09 1.84 4.91
N THR A 157 -8.57 2.67 5.82
CA THR A 157 -7.67 3.52 6.63
C THR A 157 -6.73 2.67 7.48
N GLU A 158 -7.25 1.65 8.14
CA GLU A 158 -6.42 0.71 8.92
C GLU A 158 -5.46 -0.08 8.03
N LEU A 159 -5.91 -0.49 6.85
CA LEU A 159 -5.04 -1.15 5.87
C LEU A 159 -3.82 -0.28 5.56
N LEU A 160 -4.05 0.96 5.17
CA LEU A 160 -2.98 1.87 4.76
C LEU A 160 -2.11 2.30 5.93
N GLU A 161 -2.73 2.84 7.00
CA GLU A 161 -2.02 3.49 8.10
C GLU A 161 -1.38 2.53 9.10
N LYS A 162 -1.84 1.28 9.14
CA LYS A 162 -1.26 0.27 10.04
C LYS A 162 -0.62 -0.89 9.30
N LYS A 163 -1.36 -1.61 8.48
CA LYS A 163 -0.88 -2.85 7.87
C LYS A 163 0.18 -2.60 6.81
N LEU A 164 -0.12 -1.77 5.82
CA LEU A 164 0.82 -1.46 4.75
C LEU A 164 1.97 -0.59 5.25
N ALA A 165 1.71 0.38 6.13
CA ALA A 165 2.77 1.20 6.71
C ALA A 165 3.80 0.34 7.44
N ARG A 166 3.37 -0.62 8.25
CA ARG A 166 4.27 -1.55 8.95
C ARG A 166 5.10 -2.38 7.95
N TYR A 167 4.43 -2.97 6.98
CA TYR A 167 5.09 -3.79 5.96
C TYR A 167 6.17 -3.01 5.21
N LEU A 168 5.83 -1.81 4.75
CA LEU A 168 6.77 -0.96 4.01
C LEU A 168 7.95 -0.50 4.89
N ASN A 169 7.72 -0.26 6.18
CA ASN A 169 8.80 0.09 7.11
C ASN A 169 9.77 -1.07 7.38
N GLU A 170 9.32 -2.31 7.23
CA GLU A 170 10.12 -3.52 7.44
C GLU A 170 10.83 -3.99 6.16
N HIS A 171 10.51 -3.43 5.04
CA HIS A 171 11.02 -3.79 3.72
C HIS A 171 11.60 -2.59 2.98
#